data_4ec641f92d08c45f5826a3597b58b3e5
#
_entry.id   4ec641f92d08c45f5826a3597b58b3e5
#
_cell.length_a   1.000
_cell.length_b   1.000
_cell.length_c   1.000
_cell.angle_alpha   90.00
_cell.angle_beta   90.00
_cell.angle_gamma   90.00
#
_symmetry.space_group_name_H-M   'P 1'
#
loop_
_entity.id
_entity.type
_entity.pdbx_description
1 polymer ?
#
loop_
_entity_poly.entity_id
_entity_poly.type
_entity_poly.pdbx_seq_one_letter_code
_entity_poly.pdbx_strand_id
1 'polypeptide(L)'
;MPKIDKAVLLAAGRGTRMRDMTAEIPKPMLEVRGKPVLQYIVDGLREAGITEFLIIVGYRAETVQSFFGDGSRYKIDIQYATQIVQDGTGRVIELAKNFIANAPFILSYGDILVAPENYKRISDLPHDVEAFISVTRGEDVSKGGAVFVNEQMELVDLREKPKPGEPTSPWYNAGLYTFRPSIFDFTAKLKPSPRGEYELTDAIRELAQSDKKIRAGRAIKALELSGNWVDVRDPEILAKLNR
;
A
#
# COMPACT_ATOMS: atom_id res chain seq x y z
N MET A 1 -4.94 19.61 -12.67
CA MET A 1 -4.24 18.34 -12.41
C MET A 1 -5.22 17.21 -12.63
N PRO A 2 -4.87 16.08 -13.23
CA PRO A 2 -5.78 14.95 -13.26
C PRO A 2 -6.07 14.53 -11.82
N LYS A 3 -7.35 14.56 -11.46
CA LYS A 3 -7.81 14.12 -10.13
C LYS A 3 -7.58 12.62 -10.06
N ILE A 4 -6.98 12.15 -8.97
CA ILE A 4 -6.90 10.72 -8.70
C ILE A 4 -8.27 10.28 -8.19
N ASP A 5 -8.88 9.34 -8.87
CA ASP A 5 -10.19 8.77 -8.54
C ASP A 5 -10.16 7.26 -8.29
N LYS A 6 -8.99 6.62 -8.52
CA LYS A 6 -8.80 5.18 -8.42
C LYS A 6 -7.90 4.78 -7.25
N ALA A 7 -8.32 3.73 -6.53
CA ALA A 7 -7.49 3.09 -5.50
C ALA A 7 -7.44 1.57 -5.67
N VAL A 8 -6.29 0.99 -5.37
CA VAL A 8 -6.05 -0.45 -5.30
C VAL A 8 -5.72 -0.82 -3.87
N LEU A 9 -6.46 -1.76 -3.29
CA LEU A 9 -6.29 -2.20 -1.90
C LEU A 9 -5.80 -3.64 -1.86
N LEU A 10 -4.67 -3.89 -1.21
CA LEU A 10 -4.10 -5.22 -1.10
C LEU A 10 -4.67 -5.94 0.14
N ALA A 11 -5.68 -6.78 -0.07
CA ALA A 11 -6.41 -7.48 0.98
C ALA A 11 -6.33 -9.01 0.86
N ALA A 12 -5.35 -9.57 0.13
CA ALA A 12 -5.25 -11.00 -0.16
C ALA A 12 -4.55 -11.82 0.93
N GLY A 13 -3.79 -11.17 1.83
CA GLY A 13 -2.95 -11.85 2.79
C GLY A 13 -3.70 -12.59 3.89
N ARG A 14 -3.26 -13.82 4.22
CA ARG A 14 -3.83 -14.63 5.30
C ARG A 14 -3.57 -14.03 6.70
N GLY A 15 -2.47 -13.29 6.88
CA GLY A 15 -2.12 -12.72 8.20
C GLY A 15 -1.69 -13.79 9.22
N THR A 16 -0.81 -14.71 8.86
CA THR A 16 -0.40 -15.86 9.70
C THR A 16 0.12 -15.48 11.08
N ARG A 17 0.69 -14.28 11.25
CA ARG A 17 1.12 -13.74 12.55
C ARG A 17 -0.03 -13.46 13.52
N MET A 18 -1.26 -13.28 13.01
CA MET A 18 -2.47 -13.10 13.82
C MET A 18 -3.00 -14.39 14.43
N ARG A 19 -2.40 -15.54 14.13
CA ARG A 19 -2.73 -16.87 14.68
C ARG A 19 -4.22 -17.22 14.48
N ASP A 20 -4.90 -17.65 15.55
CA ASP A 20 -6.30 -18.07 15.50
C ASP A 20 -7.28 -16.95 15.13
N MET A 21 -6.90 -15.69 15.33
CA MET A 21 -7.75 -14.55 14.96
C MET A 21 -8.05 -14.45 13.47
N THR A 22 -7.17 -15.02 12.63
CA THR A 22 -7.37 -15.06 11.17
C THR A 22 -7.72 -16.45 10.64
N ALA A 23 -8.16 -17.37 11.51
CA ALA A 23 -8.63 -18.69 11.07
C ALA A 23 -9.87 -18.58 10.20
N GLU A 24 -10.83 -17.72 10.58
CA GLU A 24 -12.12 -17.56 9.91
C GLU A 24 -12.29 -16.17 9.24
N ILE A 25 -11.48 -15.19 9.61
CA ILE A 25 -11.58 -13.80 9.15
C ILE A 25 -10.25 -13.38 8.52
N PRO A 26 -10.20 -12.86 7.27
CA PRO A 26 -8.95 -12.37 6.69
C PRO A 26 -8.46 -11.14 7.45
N LYS A 27 -7.14 -10.97 7.56
CA LYS A 27 -6.49 -9.90 8.35
C LYS A 27 -7.10 -8.50 8.13
N PRO A 28 -7.40 -8.04 6.90
CA PRO A 28 -8.00 -6.72 6.67
C PRO A 28 -9.41 -6.54 7.25
N MET A 29 -10.08 -7.64 7.59
CA MET A 29 -11.43 -7.63 8.18
C MET A 29 -11.43 -7.74 9.70
N LEU A 30 -10.27 -7.80 10.35
CA LEU A 30 -10.17 -7.69 11.79
C LEU A 30 -10.66 -6.32 12.25
N GLU A 31 -11.43 -6.31 13.34
CA GLU A 31 -12.10 -5.10 13.80
C GLU A 31 -11.26 -4.32 14.80
N VAL A 32 -11.21 -3.00 14.57
CA VAL A 32 -10.76 -2.01 15.53
C VAL A 32 -11.96 -1.17 15.93
N ARG A 33 -12.32 -1.19 17.21
CA ARG A 33 -13.49 -0.48 17.75
C ARG A 33 -14.78 -0.77 16.97
N GLY A 34 -15.03 -2.05 16.63
CA GLY A 34 -16.23 -2.51 15.94
C GLY A 34 -16.29 -2.18 14.45
N LYS A 35 -15.16 -1.80 13.82
CA LYS A 35 -15.09 -1.48 12.40
C LYS A 35 -13.88 -2.19 11.76
N PRO A 36 -14.04 -2.93 10.64
CA PRO A 36 -12.93 -3.57 9.95
C PRO A 36 -11.82 -2.58 9.56
N VAL A 37 -10.56 -3.02 9.68
CA VAL A 37 -9.40 -2.20 9.29
C VAL A 37 -9.53 -1.72 7.85
N LEU A 38 -9.91 -2.62 6.93
CA LEU A 38 -10.09 -2.27 5.51
C LEU A 38 -11.18 -1.20 5.31
N GLN A 39 -12.22 -1.16 6.16
CA GLN A 39 -13.26 -0.14 6.06
C GLN A 39 -12.74 1.25 6.44
N TYR A 40 -11.82 1.36 7.41
CA TYR A 40 -11.18 2.64 7.71
C TYR A 40 -10.43 3.20 6.50
N ILE A 41 -9.75 2.32 5.75
CA ILE A 41 -9.01 2.70 4.53
C ILE A 41 -9.98 3.15 3.44
N VAL A 42 -11.04 2.36 3.18
CA VAL A 42 -12.07 2.70 2.17
C VAL A 42 -12.73 4.04 2.49
N ASP A 43 -13.14 4.25 3.76
CA ASP A 43 -13.79 5.50 4.17
C ASP A 43 -12.86 6.70 4.02
N GLY A 44 -11.61 6.59 4.48
CA GLY A 44 -10.62 7.67 4.37
C GLY A 44 -10.32 8.05 2.91
N LEU A 45 -10.15 7.06 2.03
CA LEU A 45 -9.93 7.29 0.59
C LEU A 45 -11.18 7.90 -0.08
N ARG A 46 -12.37 7.40 0.24
CA ARG A 46 -13.63 7.96 -0.26
C ARG A 46 -13.79 9.44 0.15
N GLU A 47 -13.50 9.76 1.40
CA GLU A 47 -13.53 11.15 1.90
C GLU A 47 -12.47 12.04 1.22
N ALA A 48 -11.34 11.46 0.79
CA ALA A 48 -10.35 12.14 -0.04
C ALA A 48 -10.80 12.33 -1.50
N GLY A 49 -11.93 11.73 -1.90
CA GLY A 49 -12.55 11.88 -3.22
C GLY A 49 -12.26 10.76 -4.20
N ILE A 50 -11.77 9.61 -3.74
CA ILE A 50 -11.64 8.39 -4.53
C ILE A 50 -13.02 7.76 -4.70
N THR A 51 -13.36 7.36 -5.92
CA THR A 51 -14.67 6.82 -6.29
C THR A 51 -14.63 5.42 -6.87
N GLU A 52 -13.49 4.99 -7.40
CA GLU A 52 -13.30 3.67 -8.00
C GLU A 52 -12.27 2.87 -7.22
N PHE A 53 -12.64 1.67 -6.80
CA PHE A 53 -11.78 0.81 -5.99
C PHE A 53 -11.61 -0.56 -6.64
N LEU A 54 -10.37 -1.06 -6.65
CA LEU A 54 -10.08 -2.46 -6.89
C LEU A 54 -9.57 -3.06 -5.58
N ILE A 55 -10.31 -3.99 -5.00
CA ILE A 55 -9.85 -4.74 -3.83
C ILE A 55 -9.28 -6.07 -4.30
N ILE A 56 -7.98 -6.26 -4.10
CA ILE A 56 -7.32 -7.52 -4.43
C ILE A 56 -7.47 -8.44 -3.23
N VAL A 57 -8.28 -9.47 -3.41
CA VAL A 57 -8.62 -10.46 -2.39
C VAL A 57 -7.89 -11.79 -2.61
N GLY A 58 -7.88 -12.65 -1.61
CA GLY A 58 -7.26 -13.97 -1.67
C GLY A 58 -7.84 -14.88 -0.60
N TYR A 59 -7.13 -15.02 0.52
CA TYR A 59 -7.64 -15.80 1.64
C TYR A 59 -8.99 -15.27 2.16
N ARG A 60 -10.03 -16.14 2.22
CA ARG A 60 -11.38 -15.77 2.64
C ARG A 60 -11.94 -14.57 1.86
N ALA A 61 -11.75 -14.58 0.54
CA ALA A 61 -12.20 -13.51 -0.36
C ALA A 61 -13.68 -13.18 -0.18
N GLU A 62 -14.50 -14.18 0.03
CA GLU A 62 -15.95 -14.07 0.23
C GLU A 62 -16.34 -13.19 1.41
N THR A 63 -15.54 -13.16 2.47
CA THR A 63 -15.78 -12.30 3.64
C THR A 63 -15.67 -10.82 3.27
N VAL A 64 -14.65 -10.45 2.50
CA VAL A 64 -14.45 -9.08 2.02
C VAL A 64 -15.55 -8.70 1.01
N GLN A 65 -15.81 -9.58 0.04
CA GLN A 65 -16.80 -9.35 -1.02
C GLN A 65 -18.22 -9.20 -0.47
N SER A 66 -18.61 -10.06 0.49
CA SER A 66 -19.94 -9.99 1.13
C SER A 66 -20.09 -8.72 1.97
N PHE A 67 -19.00 -8.25 2.59
CA PHE A 67 -19.03 -7.04 3.42
C PHE A 67 -19.15 -5.76 2.59
N PHE A 68 -18.38 -5.61 1.53
CA PHE A 68 -18.35 -4.36 0.75
C PHE A 68 -19.33 -4.36 -0.43
N GLY A 69 -19.68 -5.55 -0.99
CA GLY A 69 -20.52 -5.68 -2.18
C GLY A 69 -19.88 -4.99 -3.39
N ASP A 70 -20.70 -4.34 -4.18
CA ASP A 70 -20.28 -3.52 -5.33
C ASP A 70 -19.88 -2.08 -4.95
N GLY A 71 -19.95 -1.72 -3.68
CA GLY A 71 -19.63 -0.37 -3.18
C GLY A 71 -20.80 0.60 -3.18
N SER A 72 -21.95 0.27 -3.76
CA SER A 72 -23.10 1.17 -3.93
C SER A 72 -23.58 1.79 -2.61
N ARG A 73 -23.59 1.03 -1.51
CA ARG A 73 -23.95 1.52 -0.17
C ARG A 73 -22.99 2.59 0.37
N TYR A 74 -21.77 2.65 -0.15
CA TYR A 74 -20.77 3.68 0.18
C TYR A 74 -20.71 4.80 -0.86
N LYS A 75 -21.54 4.72 -1.92
CA LYS A 75 -21.54 5.63 -3.08
C LYS A 75 -20.20 5.66 -3.84
N ILE A 76 -19.60 4.49 -4.00
CA ILE A 76 -18.36 4.22 -4.75
C ILE A 76 -18.58 2.96 -5.61
N ASP A 77 -17.68 2.74 -6.56
CA ASP A 77 -17.61 1.50 -7.36
C ASP A 77 -16.48 0.61 -6.83
N ILE A 78 -16.80 -0.65 -6.50
CA ILE A 78 -15.82 -1.63 -6.01
C ILE A 78 -15.79 -2.82 -6.95
N GLN A 79 -14.62 -3.06 -7.53
CA GLN A 79 -14.28 -4.24 -8.29
C GLN A 79 -13.33 -5.14 -7.48
N TYR A 80 -13.27 -6.41 -7.84
CA TYR A 80 -12.42 -7.39 -7.16
C TYR A 80 -11.52 -8.12 -8.14
N ALA A 81 -10.28 -8.36 -7.72
CA ALA A 81 -9.37 -9.29 -8.37
C ALA A 81 -8.86 -10.30 -7.35
N THR A 82 -8.65 -11.55 -7.76
CA THR A 82 -8.21 -12.60 -6.84
C THR A 82 -6.75 -12.92 -7.03
N GLN A 83 -5.95 -12.77 -5.97
CA GLN A 83 -4.59 -13.28 -5.91
C GLN A 83 -4.63 -14.77 -5.57
N ILE A 84 -4.31 -15.62 -6.53
CA ILE A 84 -4.30 -17.08 -6.35
C ILE A 84 -3.00 -17.53 -5.68
N VAL A 85 -1.86 -16.98 -6.11
CA VAL A 85 -0.53 -17.29 -5.57
C VAL A 85 -0.05 -16.12 -4.71
N GLN A 86 0.21 -16.39 -3.43
CA GLN A 86 0.71 -15.37 -2.50
C GLN A 86 2.26 -15.32 -2.58
N ASP A 87 2.77 -14.72 -3.64
CA ASP A 87 4.19 -14.66 -3.98
C ASP A 87 4.81 -13.25 -3.83
N GLY A 88 4.15 -12.38 -3.07
CA GLY A 88 4.66 -11.05 -2.72
C GLY A 88 3.78 -9.89 -3.21
N THR A 89 4.10 -8.69 -2.71
CA THR A 89 3.31 -7.47 -2.97
C THR A 89 3.60 -6.83 -4.33
N GLY A 90 4.76 -7.10 -4.91
CA GLY A 90 5.16 -6.51 -6.18
C GLY A 90 4.42 -7.10 -7.39
N ARG A 91 4.17 -8.41 -7.35
CA ARG A 91 3.49 -9.09 -8.46
C ARG A 91 1.96 -8.94 -8.39
N VAL A 92 1.42 -8.82 -7.21
CA VAL A 92 -0.02 -8.70 -7.02
C VAL A 92 -0.61 -7.44 -7.65
N ILE A 93 0.15 -6.35 -7.73
CA ILE A 93 -0.36 -5.11 -8.34
C ILE A 93 -0.56 -5.22 -9.86
N GLU A 94 0.07 -6.20 -10.55
CA GLU A 94 -0.20 -6.47 -11.96
C GLU A 94 -1.67 -6.79 -12.24
N LEU A 95 -2.39 -7.34 -11.25
CA LEU A 95 -3.83 -7.58 -11.34
C LEU A 95 -4.63 -6.28 -11.51
N ALA A 96 -4.06 -5.13 -11.13
CA ALA A 96 -4.70 -3.84 -11.25
C ALA A 96 -4.51 -3.16 -12.62
N LYS A 97 -3.62 -3.67 -13.49
CA LYS A 97 -3.20 -3.00 -14.71
C LYS A 97 -4.36 -2.60 -15.63
N ASN A 98 -5.32 -3.50 -15.85
CA ASN A 98 -6.49 -3.21 -16.68
C ASN A 98 -7.45 -2.22 -16.02
N PHE A 99 -7.65 -2.31 -14.70
CA PHE A 99 -8.47 -1.37 -13.94
C PHE A 99 -7.89 0.04 -13.95
N ILE A 100 -6.57 0.16 -13.78
CA ILE A 100 -5.87 1.45 -13.76
C ILE A 100 -5.82 2.08 -15.16
N ALA A 101 -5.61 1.27 -16.19
CA ALA A 101 -5.36 1.75 -17.55
C ALA A 101 -4.17 2.74 -17.57
N ASN A 102 -4.44 4.03 -17.86
CA ASN A 102 -3.40 5.06 -17.96
C ASN A 102 -3.53 6.18 -16.90
N ALA A 103 -4.34 5.99 -15.87
CA ALA A 103 -4.57 6.99 -14.82
C ALA A 103 -3.59 6.82 -13.63
N PRO A 104 -3.20 7.90 -12.93
CA PRO A 104 -2.55 7.76 -11.64
C PRO A 104 -3.51 7.15 -10.62
N PHE A 105 -2.98 6.42 -9.63
CA PHE A 105 -3.78 5.69 -8.66
C PHE A 105 -3.13 5.63 -7.28
N ILE A 106 -3.95 5.39 -6.27
CA ILE A 106 -3.49 5.10 -4.91
C ILE A 106 -3.38 3.59 -4.73
N LEU A 107 -2.30 3.14 -4.10
CA LEU A 107 -2.14 1.77 -3.62
C LEU A 107 -2.04 1.80 -2.10
N SER A 108 -2.83 0.98 -1.41
CA SER A 108 -2.74 0.82 0.04
C SER A 108 -2.66 -0.64 0.43
N TYR A 109 -1.82 -0.93 1.42
CA TYR A 109 -1.93 -2.19 2.15
C TYR A 109 -3.26 -2.20 2.92
N GLY A 110 -3.90 -3.38 3.00
CA GLY A 110 -5.23 -3.54 3.59
C GLY A 110 -5.24 -3.69 5.11
N ASP A 111 -4.08 -3.57 5.77
CA ASP A 111 -3.86 -3.85 7.18
C ASP A 111 -3.21 -2.69 7.94
N ILE A 112 -3.21 -1.48 7.35
CA ILE A 112 -2.69 -0.26 7.97
C ILE A 112 -3.83 0.67 8.39
N LEU A 113 -3.63 1.36 9.51
CA LEU A 113 -4.46 2.49 9.93
C LEU A 113 -3.66 3.78 9.82
N VAL A 114 -4.22 4.76 9.14
CA VAL A 114 -3.58 6.03 8.83
C VAL A 114 -4.50 7.16 9.26
N ALA A 115 -3.95 8.22 9.85
CA ALA A 115 -4.73 9.40 10.19
C ALA A 115 -5.39 10.00 8.92
N PRO A 116 -6.70 10.35 8.96
CA PRO A 116 -7.53 10.63 7.78
C PRO A 116 -6.98 11.69 6.83
N GLU A 117 -6.35 12.73 7.38
CA GLU A 117 -5.78 13.83 6.60
C GLU A 117 -4.72 13.38 5.58
N ASN A 118 -4.05 12.25 5.84
CA ASN A 118 -3.03 11.73 4.93
C ASN A 118 -3.60 11.18 3.63
N TYR A 119 -4.83 10.68 3.63
CA TYR A 119 -5.45 10.19 2.40
C TYR A 119 -5.62 11.32 1.37
N LYS A 120 -5.99 12.53 1.81
CA LYS A 120 -6.06 13.69 0.93
C LYS A 120 -4.66 14.13 0.47
N ARG A 121 -3.69 14.16 1.38
CA ARG A 121 -2.30 14.53 1.04
C ARG A 121 -1.68 13.60 0.00
N ILE A 122 -1.90 12.29 0.12
CA ILE A 122 -1.36 11.31 -0.82
C ILE A 122 -2.09 11.32 -2.17
N SER A 123 -3.36 11.78 -2.21
CA SER A 123 -4.14 11.90 -3.45
C SER A 123 -3.81 13.15 -4.27
N ASP A 124 -3.09 14.10 -3.70
CA ASP A 124 -2.70 15.35 -4.38
C ASP A 124 -1.31 15.19 -5.01
N LEU A 125 -1.21 14.43 -6.11
CA LEU A 125 0.04 14.14 -6.81
C LEU A 125 0.42 15.30 -7.74
N PRO A 126 1.52 16.05 -7.44
CA PRO A 126 2.00 17.13 -8.30
C PRO A 126 2.43 16.63 -9.68
N HIS A 127 2.41 17.53 -10.66
CA HIS A 127 2.76 17.17 -12.04
C HIS A 127 4.22 16.72 -12.20
N ASP A 128 5.11 17.27 -11.39
CA ASP A 128 6.56 16.98 -11.37
C ASP A 128 6.93 15.78 -10.48
N VAL A 129 5.92 15.11 -9.89
CA VAL A 129 6.11 13.92 -9.06
C VAL A 129 5.61 12.68 -9.79
N GLU A 130 6.46 11.65 -9.85
CA GLU A 130 6.16 10.35 -10.46
C GLU A 130 5.39 9.44 -9.51
N ALA A 131 5.81 9.44 -8.25
CA ALA A 131 5.17 8.67 -7.20
C ALA A 131 5.36 9.32 -5.83
N PHE A 132 4.40 9.11 -4.94
CA PHE A 132 4.56 9.28 -3.50
C PHE A 132 4.73 7.92 -2.81
N ILE A 133 5.71 7.86 -1.92
CA ILE A 133 5.94 6.75 -0.99
C ILE A 133 5.69 7.27 0.41
N SER A 134 4.63 6.82 1.07
CA SER A 134 4.38 7.26 2.44
C SER A 134 5.43 6.69 3.41
N VAL A 135 5.90 7.52 4.32
CA VAL A 135 6.89 7.15 5.33
C VAL A 135 6.45 7.60 6.72
N THR A 136 6.91 6.86 7.73
CA THR A 136 6.74 7.21 9.14
C THR A 136 8.06 7.02 9.88
N ARG A 137 8.16 7.58 11.09
CA ARG A 137 9.32 7.45 11.97
C ARG A 137 9.01 6.60 13.20
N GLY A 138 10.06 6.14 13.87
CA GLY A 138 9.94 5.43 15.16
C GLY A 138 9.65 3.94 15.03
N GLU A 139 9.49 3.41 13.80
CA GLU A 139 9.32 1.99 13.54
C GLU A 139 10.68 1.29 13.32
N ASP A 140 10.70 0.00 13.65
CA ASP A 140 11.84 -0.87 13.38
C ASP A 140 11.86 -1.25 11.89
N VAL A 141 12.72 -0.61 11.11
CA VAL A 141 12.82 -0.80 9.66
C VAL A 141 13.19 -2.24 9.25
N SER A 142 13.75 -3.04 10.15
CA SER A 142 14.01 -4.46 9.90
C SER A 142 12.74 -5.30 9.77
N LYS A 143 11.60 -4.78 10.20
CA LYS A 143 10.29 -5.45 10.11
C LYS A 143 9.50 -5.11 8.83
N GLY A 144 9.98 -4.13 8.07
CA GLY A 144 9.36 -3.67 6.82
C GLY A 144 10.39 -3.06 5.88
N GLY A 145 10.08 -1.91 5.29
CA GLY A 145 10.98 -1.24 4.35
C GLY A 145 11.72 -0.05 4.96
N ALA A 146 13.04 0.02 4.78
CA ALA A 146 13.84 1.20 5.08
C ALA A 146 13.89 2.12 3.85
N VAL A 147 13.42 3.35 3.99
CA VAL A 147 13.34 4.35 2.91
C VAL A 147 14.46 5.36 3.08
N PHE A 148 15.30 5.52 2.06
CA PHE A 148 16.41 6.46 2.04
C PHE A 148 16.05 7.64 1.12
N VAL A 149 16.17 8.84 1.64
CA VAL A 149 15.82 10.09 0.92
C VAL A 149 16.94 11.11 0.99
N ASN A 150 16.95 12.01 0.02
CA ASN A 150 17.79 13.21 0.06
C ASN A 150 17.11 14.34 0.87
N GLU A 151 17.75 15.52 0.94
CA GLU A 151 17.25 16.69 1.66
C GLU A 151 15.90 17.22 1.12
N GLN A 152 15.58 16.94 -0.15
CA GLN A 152 14.33 17.32 -0.80
C GLN A 152 13.24 16.24 -0.66
N MET A 153 13.47 15.25 0.21
CA MET A 153 12.61 14.07 0.38
C MET A 153 12.41 13.25 -0.91
N GLU A 154 13.35 13.31 -1.84
CA GLU A 154 13.35 12.45 -3.01
C GLU A 154 13.95 11.09 -2.66
N LEU A 155 13.32 10.03 -3.17
CA LEU A 155 13.74 8.64 -2.94
C LEU A 155 15.11 8.38 -3.58
N VAL A 156 16.05 7.93 -2.76
CA VAL A 156 17.41 7.53 -3.16
C VAL A 156 17.53 6.01 -3.20
N ASP A 157 17.02 5.33 -2.17
CA ASP A 157 17.03 3.86 -2.05
C ASP A 157 15.85 3.38 -1.21
N LEU A 158 15.45 2.13 -1.41
CA LEU A 158 14.41 1.46 -0.62
C LEU A 158 14.81 0.00 -0.44
N ARG A 159 14.89 -0.46 0.81
CA ARG A 159 15.34 -1.81 1.16
C ARG A 159 14.28 -2.52 1.99
N GLU A 160 13.82 -3.64 1.49
CA GLU A 160 12.88 -4.48 2.22
C GLU A 160 13.61 -5.26 3.31
N LYS A 161 13.16 -5.12 4.56
CA LYS A 161 13.67 -5.84 5.74
C LYS A 161 15.20 -5.93 5.79
N PRO A 162 15.90 -4.80 5.90
CA PRO A 162 17.36 -4.80 5.93
C PRO A 162 17.89 -5.67 7.07
N LYS A 163 18.96 -6.39 6.81
CA LYS A 163 19.60 -7.28 7.79
C LYS A 163 20.44 -6.48 8.80
N PRO A 164 20.71 -7.03 9.98
CA PRO A 164 21.66 -6.43 10.92
C PRO A 164 23.02 -6.15 10.25
N GLY A 165 23.54 -4.93 10.43
CA GLY A 165 24.77 -4.47 9.79
C GLY A 165 24.62 -3.83 8.41
N GLU A 166 23.44 -3.91 7.80
CA GLU A 166 23.15 -3.15 6.58
C GLU A 166 22.81 -1.67 6.92
N PRO A 167 22.96 -0.75 5.96
CA PRO A 167 22.57 0.64 6.15
C PRO A 167 21.12 0.75 6.61
N THR A 168 20.87 1.61 7.58
CA THR A 168 19.56 1.89 8.14
C THR A 168 19.09 3.29 7.82
N SER A 169 17.82 3.56 8.03
CA SER A 169 17.17 4.85 7.80
C SER A 169 16.17 5.12 8.94
N PRO A 170 15.94 6.39 9.31
CA PRO A 170 14.88 6.75 10.24
C PRO A 170 13.48 6.61 9.64
N TRP A 171 13.37 6.36 8.32
CA TRP A 171 12.13 6.31 7.59
C TRP A 171 11.67 4.89 7.31
N TYR A 172 10.52 4.54 7.85
CA TYR A 172 9.83 3.27 7.63
C TYR A 172 8.82 3.42 6.49
N ASN A 173 8.78 2.45 5.57
CA ASN A 173 7.79 2.38 4.50
C ASN A 173 6.39 2.11 5.08
N ALA A 174 5.49 3.08 4.97
CA ALA A 174 4.20 3.04 5.66
C ALA A 174 3.08 2.31 4.89
N GLY A 175 3.32 1.85 3.66
CA GLY A 175 2.39 0.99 2.92
C GLY A 175 1.22 1.70 2.25
N LEU A 176 1.29 3.02 2.09
CA LEU A 176 0.35 3.85 1.34
C LEU A 176 1.12 4.62 0.26
N TYR A 177 0.68 4.53 -0.99
CA TYR A 177 1.42 5.04 -2.13
C TYR A 177 0.51 5.74 -3.13
N THR A 178 1.10 6.62 -3.93
CA THR A 178 0.50 7.08 -5.18
C THR A 178 1.46 6.82 -6.31
N PHE A 179 0.99 6.19 -7.36
CA PHE A 179 1.78 5.86 -8.53
C PHE A 179 1.17 6.42 -9.81
N ARG A 180 2.03 6.67 -10.80
CA ARG A 180 1.65 6.70 -12.20
C ARG A 180 1.79 5.30 -12.80
N PRO A 181 1.15 5.03 -13.96
CA PRO A 181 1.17 3.68 -14.58
C PRO A 181 2.55 3.13 -14.92
N SER A 182 3.57 3.99 -15.02
CA SER A 182 4.97 3.59 -15.24
C SER A 182 5.50 2.57 -14.24
N ILE A 183 4.93 2.46 -13.04
CA ILE A 183 5.31 1.43 -12.06
C ILE A 183 5.15 0.02 -12.62
N PHE A 184 4.17 -0.22 -13.52
CA PHE A 184 3.93 -1.52 -14.13
C PHE A 184 5.08 -1.99 -15.05
N ASP A 185 5.88 -1.08 -15.59
CA ASP A 185 7.06 -1.43 -16.40
C ASP A 185 8.16 -2.08 -15.54
N PHE A 186 8.12 -1.84 -14.23
CA PHE A 186 9.07 -2.37 -13.25
C PHE A 186 8.53 -3.61 -12.55
N THR A 187 7.27 -3.61 -12.15
CA THR A 187 6.64 -4.80 -11.52
C THR A 187 6.61 -5.99 -12.46
N ALA A 188 6.41 -5.78 -13.76
CA ALA A 188 6.46 -6.85 -14.78
C ALA A 188 7.85 -7.52 -14.91
N LYS A 189 8.93 -6.86 -14.49
CA LYS A 189 10.32 -7.36 -14.59
C LYS A 189 10.87 -7.90 -13.27
N LEU A 190 10.10 -7.84 -12.19
CA LEU A 190 10.54 -8.28 -10.88
C LEU A 190 11.05 -9.73 -10.92
N LYS A 191 12.09 -9.95 -10.13
CA LYS A 191 12.63 -11.28 -9.82
C LYS A 191 12.32 -11.60 -8.35
N PRO A 192 12.20 -12.89 -7.99
CA PRO A 192 12.05 -13.25 -6.59
C PRO A 192 13.23 -12.75 -5.76
N SER A 193 12.93 -12.13 -4.62
CA SER A 193 13.94 -11.77 -3.62
C SER A 193 14.58 -13.01 -2.99
N PRO A 194 15.65 -12.91 -2.21
CA PRO A 194 16.20 -14.03 -1.45
C PRO A 194 15.19 -14.72 -0.51
N ARG A 195 14.03 -14.09 -0.25
CA ARG A 195 12.91 -14.65 0.50
C ARG A 195 11.91 -15.42 -0.37
N GLY A 196 12.12 -15.44 -1.70
CA GLY A 196 11.21 -16.07 -2.65
C GLY A 196 9.97 -15.23 -2.98
N GLU A 197 9.93 -13.96 -2.56
CA GLU A 197 8.81 -13.04 -2.79
C GLU A 197 9.15 -12.00 -3.85
N TYR A 198 8.18 -11.58 -4.64
CA TYR A 198 8.29 -10.45 -5.56
C TYR A 198 7.96 -9.18 -4.79
N GLU A 199 8.98 -8.38 -4.49
CA GLU A 199 8.85 -7.24 -3.60
C GLU A 199 8.44 -5.97 -4.37
N LEU A 200 7.38 -5.31 -3.92
CA LEU A 200 7.01 -4.00 -4.45
C LEU A 200 8.12 -2.97 -4.22
N THR A 201 8.81 -3.08 -3.11
CA THR A 201 9.95 -2.21 -2.74
C THR A 201 11.08 -2.29 -3.75
N ASP A 202 11.32 -3.45 -4.37
CA ASP A 202 12.32 -3.58 -5.44
C ASP A 202 11.88 -2.86 -6.73
N ALA A 203 10.60 -2.96 -7.11
CA ALA A 203 10.09 -2.23 -8.28
C ALA A 203 10.15 -0.71 -8.06
N ILE A 204 9.82 -0.23 -6.86
CA ILE A 204 9.92 1.19 -6.50
C ILE A 204 11.38 1.65 -6.56
N ARG A 205 12.30 0.86 -6.04
CA ARG A 205 13.73 1.16 -6.08
C ARG A 205 14.25 1.25 -7.52
N GLU A 206 13.89 0.27 -8.37
CA GLU A 206 14.27 0.28 -9.78
C GLU A 206 13.67 1.48 -10.52
N LEU A 207 12.42 1.82 -10.27
CA LEU A 207 11.79 3.04 -10.80
C LEU A 207 12.55 4.29 -10.36
N ALA A 208 12.98 4.40 -9.10
CA ALA A 208 13.73 5.54 -8.59
C ALA A 208 15.11 5.69 -9.25
N GLN A 209 15.77 4.56 -9.50
CA GLN A 209 17.10 4.50 -10.12
C GLN A 209 17.07 4.56 -11.65
N SER A 210 15.87 4.48 -12.26
CA SER A 210 15.72 4.55 -13.71
C SER A 210 16.12 5.90 -14.29
N ASP A 211 16.43 5.93 -15.59
CA ASP A 211 16.72 7.19 -16.31
C ASP A 211 15.56 8.18 -16.08
N LYS A 212 15.91 9.42 -15.78
CA LYS A 212 14.93 10.54 -15.63
C LYS A 212 14.04 10.70 -16.85
N LYS A 213 14.49 10.30 -18.05
CA LYS A 213 13.67 10.29 -19.28
C LYS A 213 12.48 9.34 -19.17
N ILE A 214 12.63 8.17 -18.53
CA ILE A 214 11.54 7.20 -18.31
C ILE A 214 10.45 7.81 -17.43
N ARG A 215 10.84 8.61 -16.45
CA ARG A 215 9.94 9.32 -15.52
C ARG A 215 9.54 10.72 -16.02
N ALA A 216 9.83 11.05 -17.28
CA ALA A 216 9.58 12.37 -17.85
C ALA A 216 10.14 13.53 -16.97
N GLY A 217 11.31 13.32 -16.35
CA GLY A 217 11.94 14.28 -15.44
C GLY A 217 11.39 14.33 -14.02
N ARG A 218 10.34 13.54 -13.71
CA ARG A 218 9.66 13.59 -12.40
C ARG A 218 10.46 12.90 -11.32
N ALA A 219 10.31 13.39 -10.08
CA ALA A 219 10.90 12.80 -8.90
C ALA A 219 9.96 11.78 -8.23
N ILE A 220 10.52 10.79 -7.54
CA ILE A 220 9.78 9.98 -6.58
C ILE A 220 10.02 10.59 -5.21
N LYS A 221 8.97 10.97 -4.50
CA LYS A 221 9.08 11.64 -3.23
C LYS A 221 8.54 10.81 -2.08
N ALA A 222 9.22 10.85 -0.96
CA ALA A 222 8.68 10.35 0.29
C ALA A 222 7.73 11.41 0.88
N LEU A 223 6.54 10.96 1.31
CA LEU A 223 5.54 11.76 2.01
C LEU A 223 5.51 11.31 3.47
N GLU A 224 6.03 12.13 4.37
CA GLU A 224 5.92 11.86 5.81
C GLU A 224 4.46 11.94 6.24
N LEU A 225 3.94 10.86 6.84
CA LEU A 225 2.59 10.84 7.38
C LEU A 225 2.51 11.70 8.64
N SER A 226 1.43 12.45 8.77
CA SER A 226 1.09 13.18 10.00
C SER A 226 0.21 12.31 10.90
N GLY A 227 0.25 12.58 12.20
CA GLY A 227 -0.59 11.86 13.18
C GLY A 227 -0.24 10.38 13.31
N ASN A 228 -1.23 9.58 13.68
CA ASN A 228 -1.03 8.17 13.97
C ASN A 228 -0.99 7.33 12.69
N TRP A 229 -0.02 6.42 12.66
CA TRP A 229 0.07 5.31 11.72
C TRP A 229 0.26 4.02 12.49
N VAL A 230 -0.44 2.95 12.09
CA VAL A 230 -0.32 1.63 12.73
C VAL A 230 -0.44 0.54 11.67
N ASP A 231 0.53 -0.37 11.63
CA ASP A 231 0.41 -1.67 10.97
C ASP A 231 -0.22 -2.66 11.97
N VAL A 232 -1.40 -3.15 11.66
CA VAL A 232 -2.14 -4.14 12.50
C VAL A 232 -1.53 -5.53 12.29
N ARG A 233 -0.24 -5.69 12.60
CA ARG A 233 0.56 -6.86 12.24
C ARG A 233 0.50 -8.03 13.22
N ASP A 234 0.04 -7.82 14.45
CA ASP A 234 -0.01 -8.84 15.51
C ASP A 234 -1.18 -8.60 16.48
N PRO A 235 -1.55 -9.65 17.29
CA PRO A 235 -2.65 -9.56 18.23
C PRO A 235 -2.49 -8.49 19.32
N GLU A 236 -1.26 -8.19 19.72
CA GLU A 236 -0.98 -7.22 20.79
C GLU A 236 -1.32 -5.80 20.34
N ILE A 237 -0.95 -5.46 19.10
CA ILE A 237 -1.32 -4.18 18.49
C ILE A 237 -2.84 -4.06 18.39
N LEU A 238 -3.52 -5.10 17.89
CA LEU A 238 -4.97 -5.10 17.77
C LEU A 238 -5.65 -4.92 19.14
N ALA A 239 -5.17 -5.60 20.17
CA ALA A 239 -5.70 -5.46 21.54
C ALA A 239 -5.51 -4.04 22.11
N LYS A 240 -4.39 -3.38 21.81
CA LYS A 240 -4.14 -1.97 22.21
C LYS A 240 -5.08 -1.01 21.51
N LEU A 241 -5.40 -1.22 20.24
CA LEU A 241 -6.31 -0.37 19.46
C LEU A 241 -7.76 -0.48 19.90
N ASN A 242 -8.12 -1.60 20.55
CA ASN A 242 -9.49 -1.87 21.06
C ASN A 242 -9.69 -1.48 22.53
N ARG A 243 -8.69 -0.97 23.22
CA ARG A 243 -8.80 -0.38 24.57
C ARG A 243 -9.22 1.09 24.48
#